data_1c358a9e67bf87f5001561843acdceb9
#
_entry.id   1c358a9e67bf87f5001561843acdceb9
#
_cell.length_a   1.000
_cell.length_b   1.000
_cell.length_c   1.000
_cell.angle_alpha   90.00
_cell.angle_beta   90.00
_cell.angle_gamma   90.00
#
_symmetry.space_group_name_H-M   'P 1'
#
loop_
_entity.id
_entity.type
_entity.pdbx_description
1 polymer ?
#
loop_
_entity_poly.entity_id
_entity_poly.type
_entity_poly.pdbx_seq_one_letter_code
_entity_poly.pdbx_strand_id
1 'polypeptide(L)'
;MHTSLQHRTIRTAGLALAAADRDWIPVRRSWRLNGRHYGALQGQNKDQVLRQYGERQFRLWRRSYDVAPPPGTADAWRLQLTDPRYAMLPPEAQPRAEALRDVSARLLPYWYDAIVPDLLAGGCVLVVSHGNTLRALVKHLESVPDDQIAGLEIPTGIPLLYELGPDLRPDDLGGQYLDPHVTRRVS
;
A
#
# COMPACT_ATOMS: atom_id res chain seq x y z
N MET A 1 11.42 -0.35 11.25
CA MET A 1 10.08 0.00 10.75
C MET A 1 10.17 0.68 9.38
N HIS A 2 9.20 0.44 8.50
CA HIS A 2 9.09 1.08 7.18
C HIS A 2 7.75 1.78 7.04
N THR A 3 7.74 3.00 6.45
CA THR A 3 6.49 3.73 6.19
C THR A 3 6.60 4.59 4.92
N SER A 4 5.47 5.15 4.46
CA SER A 4 5.43 6.00 3.27
C SER A 4 5.88 7.44 3.57
N LEU A 5 5.91 8.28 2.51
CA LEU A 5 6.13 9.73 2.64
C LEU A 5 4.83 10.50 2.94
N GLN A 6 3.68 9.81 3.04
CA GLN A 6 2.40 10.48 3.24
C GLN A 6 2.11 10.68 4.73
N HIS A 7 1.64 11.89 5.06
CA HIS A 7 1.47 12.35 6.44
C HIS A 7 0.64 11.38 7.32
N ARG A 8 -0.44 10.82 6.77
CA ARG A 8 -1.30 9.90 7.52
C ARG A 8 -0.59 8.63 8.00
N THR A 9 0.28 8.04 7.18
CA THR A 9 1.04 6.84 7.59
C THR A 9 2.21 7.17 8.50
N ILE A 10 2.87 8.30 8.28
CA ILE A 10 3.91 8.80 9.19
C ILE A 10 3.32 9.00 10.58
N ARG A 11 2.14 9.62 10.67
CA ARG A 11 1.46 9.84 11.95
C ARG A 11 1.01 8.53 12.60
N THR A 12 0.42 7.61 11.81
CA THR A 12 0.04 6.27 12.32
C THR A 12 1.27 5.52 12.85
N ALA A 13 2.38 5.55 12.11
CA ALA A 13 3.64 4.93 12.52
C ALA A 13 4.14 5.51 13.86
N GLY A 14 4.19 6.84 13.98
CA GLY A 14 4.59 7.51 15.23
C GLY A 14 3.70 7.16 16.41
N LEU A 15 2.37 7.17 16.23
CA LEU A 15 1.42 6.79 17.29
C LEU A 15 1.57 5.32 17.69
N ALA A 16 1.81 4.42 16.74
CA ALA A 16 2.02 3.00 17.05
C ALA A 16 3.32 2.78 17.82
N LEU A 17 4.41 3.47 17.45
CA LEU A 17 5.67 3.38 18.18
C LEU A 17 5.58 3.96 19.60
N ALA A 18 4.95 5.13 19.74
CA ALA A 18 4.73 5.74 21.06
C ALA A 18 3.90 4.84 21.98
N ALA A 19 2.81 4.24 21.45
CA ALA A 19 1.98 3.32 22.22
C ALA A 19 2.70 2.03 22.63
N ALA A 20 3.71 1.62 21.85
CA ALA A 20 4.52 0.43 22.12
C ALA A 20 5.79 0.73 22.93
N ASP A 21 6.05 1.98 23.31
CA ASP A 21 7.30 2.44 23.92
C ASP A 21 8.54 2.04 23.08
N ARG A 22 8.46 2.32 21.77
CA ARG A 22 9.46 1.94 20.77
C ARG A 22 9.87 3.09 19.85
N ASP A 23 9.74 4.35 20.29
CA ASP A 23 10.10 5.54 19.50
C ASP A 23 11.56 5.55 19.03
N TRP A 24 12.41 4.83 19.75
CA TRP A 24 13.86 4.74 19.49
C TRP A 24 14.25 3.85 18.30
N ILE A 25 13.35 3.01 17.76
CA ILE A 25 13.72 2.13 16.66
C ILE A 25 13.87 2.90 15.34
N PRO A 26 14.77 2.46 14.44
CA PRO A 26 14.93 3.11 13.14
C PRO A 26 13.65 3.10 12.31
N VAL A 27 13.29 4.25 11.73
CA VAL A 27 12.14 4.41 10.81
C VAL A 27 12.63 4.83 9.43
N ARG A 28 12.45 3.96 8.43
CA ARG A 28 12.75 4.25 7.03
C ARG A 28 11.50 4.67 6.29
N ARG A 29 11.58 5.78 5.55
CA ARG A 29 10.48 6.31 4.74
C ARG A 29 10.77 6.16 3.27
N SER A 30 9.80 5.67 2.50
CA SER A 30 9.94 5.52 1.05
C SER A 30 8.67 5.89 0.31
N TRP A 31 8.80 6.61 -0.81
CA TRP A 31 7.68 6.87 -1.72
C TRP A 31 7.10 5.57 -2.32
N ARG A 32 7.91 4.52 -2.41
CA ARG A 32 7.49 3.20 -2.91
C ARG A 32 6.41 2.57 -2.02
N LEU A 33 6.28 3.03 -0.78
CA LEU A 33 5.21 2.66 0.15
C LEU A 33 4.02 3.61 0.13
N ASN A 34 4.00 4.65 -0.73
CA ASN A 34 2.87 5.57 -0.84
C ASN A 34 1.58 4.86 -1.24
N GLY A 35 0.45 5.43 -0.85
CA GLY A 35 -0.86 5.01 -1.33
C GLY A 35 -0.96 5.11 -2.84
N ARG A 36 -1.76 4.25 -3.44
CA ARG A 36 -2.05 4.24 -4.87
C ARG A 36 -2.60 5.59 -5.32
N HIS A 37 -2.11 6.11 -6.43
CA HIS A 37 -2.58 7.36 -7.02
C HIS A 37 -3.85 7.13 -7.86
N TYR A 38 -4.92 7.84 -7.51
CA TYR A 38 -6.22 7.65 -8.13
C TYR A 38 -6.48 8.55 -9.36
N GLY A 39 -5.44 9.20 -9.89
CA GLY A 39 -5.55 10.01 -11.10
C GLY A 39 -6.59 11.13 -10.98
N ALA A 40 -7.44 11.25 -12.00
CA ALA A 40 -8.51 12.24 -12.04
C ALA A 40 -9.56 12.06 -10.93
N LEU A 41 -9.61 10.89 -10.28
CA LEU A 41 -10.53 10.63 -9.17
C LEU A 41 -9.97 11.06 -7.82
N GLN A 42 -8.74 11.60 -7.77
CA GLN A 42 -8.11 12.06 -6.54
C GLN A 42 -8.94 13.17 -5.89
N GLY A 43 -9.30 12.99 -4.60
CA GLY A 43 -10.08 13.97 -3.85
C GLY A 43 -11.59 13.96 -4.15
N GLN A 44 -12.07 13.21 -5.14
CA GLN A 44 -13.49 13.12 -5.44
C GLN A 44 -14.25 12.28 -4.39
N ASN A 45 -15.51 12.64 -4.16
CA ASN A 45 -16.40 11.87 -3.31
C ASN A 45 -16.74 10.53 -3.96
N LYS A 46 -16.63 9.43 -3.20
CA LYS A 46 -16.83 8.06 -3.72
C LYS A 46 -18.23 7.85 -4.30
N ASP A 47 -19.26 8.41 -3.65
CA ASP A 47 -20.66 8.24 -4.08
C ASP A 47 -20.95 9.04 -5.36
N GLN A 48 -20.27 10.18 -5.54
CA GLN A 48 -20.36 10.95 -6.79
C GLN A 48 -19.72 10.17 -7.95
N VAL A 49 -18.53 9.61 -7.74
CA VAL A 49 -17.85 8.77 -8.75
C VAL A 49 -18.70 7.54 -9.09
N LEU A 50 -19.28 6.88 -8.08
CA LEU A 50 -20.16 5.74 -8.27
C LEU A 50 -21.38 6.10 -9.12
N ARG A 51 -22.04 7.23 -8.81
CA ARG A 51 -23.21 7.70 -9.58
C ARG A 51 -22.87 8.09 -11.02
N GLN A 52 -21.69 8.70 -11.20
CA GLN A 52 -21.26 9.21 -12.52
C GLN A 52 -20.83 8.08 -13.48
N TYR A 53 -20.13 7.07 -12.97
CA TYR A 53 -19.48 6.04 -13.81
C TYR A 53 -20.10 4.64 -13.66
N GLY A 54 -21.04 4.48 -12.75
CA GLY A 54 -21.69 3.19 -12.45
C GLY A 54 -20.81 2.24 -11.63
N GLU A 55 -21.47 1.25 -11.03
CA GLU A 55 -20.85 0.32 -10.08
C GLU A 55 -19.71 -0.50 -10.71
N ARG A 56 -19.94 -1.04 -11.92
CA ARG A 56 -18.95 -1.87 -12.62
C ARG A 56 -17.64 -1.13 -12.81
N GLN A 57 -17.68 0.09 -13.36
CA GLN A 57 -16.47 0.87 -13.63
C GLN A 57 -15.82 1.34 -12.33
N PHE A 58 -16.60 1.74 -11.34
CA PHE A 58 -16.11 2.12 -10.01
C PHE A 58 -15.37 0.96 -9.35
N ARG A 59 -15.91 -0.26 -9.39
CA ARG A 59 -15.25 -1.45 -8.86
C ARG A 59 -13.97 -1.79 -9.60
N LEU A 60 -13.96 -1.74 -10.94
CA LEU A 60 -12.76 -1.96 -11.75
C LEU A 60 -11.61 -1.03 -11.32
N TRP A 61 -11.86 0.27 -11.25
CA TRP A 61 -10.83 1.23 -10.83
C TRP A 61 -10.34 1.03 -9.39
N ARG A 62 -11.18 0.52 -8.52
CA ARG A 62 -10.84 0.41 -7.11
C ARG A 62 -10.26 -0.92 -6.69
N ARG A 63 -10.60 -1.99 -7.38
CA ARG A 63 -10.37 -3.36 -6.92
C ARG A 63 -9.57 -4.23 -7.88
N SER A 64 -9.63 -4.00 -9.20
CA SER A 64 -8.89 -4.80 -10.17
C SER A 64 -7.37 -4.62 -10.02
N TYR A 65 -6.66 -5.58 -10.59
CA TYR A 65 -5.20 -5.57 -10.60
C TYR A 65 -4.64 -4.59 -11.62
N ASP A 66 -5.20 -4.57 -12.83
CA ASP A 66 -4.62 -3.98 -14.05
C ASP A 66 -5.32 -2.72 -14.56
N VAL A 67 -6.51 -2.37 -14.02
CA VAL A 67 -7.27 -1.20 -14.51
C VAL A 67 -6.97 0.03 -13.67
N ALA A 68 -6.22 0.98 -14.27
CA ALA A 68 -5.99 2.29 -13.66
C ALA A 68 -7.20 3.22 -13.85
N PRO A 69 -7.45 4.15 -12.90
CA PRO A 69 -8.37 5.26 -13.14
C PRO A 69 -7.83 6.19 -14.23
N PRO A 70 -8.67 7.08 -14.79
CA PRO A 70 -8.22 8.10 -15.73
C PRO A 70 -7.07 8.93 -15.16
N PRO A 71 -6.04 9.27 -15.96
CA PRO A 71 -4.91 10.04 -15.47
C PRO A 71 -5.34 11.43 -15.00
N GLY A 72 -4.71 11.95 -13.97
CA GLY A 72 -4.86 13.32 -13.52
C GLY A 72 -4.49 14.33 -14.63
N THR A 73 -5.02 15.54 -14.55
CA THR A 73 -4.70 16.61 -15.50
C THR A 73 -3.20 16.92 -15.49
N ALA A 74 -2.70 17.50 -16.58
CA ALA A 74 -1.30 17.92 -16.65
C ALA A 74 -0.95 18.96 -15.57
N ASP A 75 -1.88 19.85 -15.25
CA ASP A 75 -1.66 20.89 -14.22
C ASP A 75 -1.64 20.30 -12.81
N ALA A 76 -2.54 19.36 -12.49
CA ALA A 76 -2.52 18.64 -11.22
C ALA A 76 -1.21 17.84 -11.07
N TRP A 77 -0.70 17.24 -12.14
CA TRP A 77 0.57 16.53 -12.12
C TRP A 77 1.76 17.48 -11.96
N ARG A 78 1.78 18.62 -12.68
CA ARG A 78 2.81 19.65 -12.48
C ARG A 78 2.86 20.13 -11.03
N LEU A 79 1.69 20.38 -10.42
CA LEU A 79 1.61 20.75 -9.00
C LEU A 79 2.15 19.64 -8.08
N GLN A 80 1.88 18.36 -8.39
CA GLN A 80 2.44 17.24 -7.65
C GLN A 80 3.98 17.23 -7.72
N LEU A 81 4.57 17.57 -8.88
CA LEU A 81 6.02 17.63 -9.04
C LEU A 81 6.70 18.72 -8.18
N THR A 82 5.96 19.73 -7.77
CA THR A 82 6.47 20.79 -6.88
C THR A 82 6.45 20.42 -5.40
N ASP A 83 5.87 19.27 -5.03
CA ASP A 83 5.80 18.84 -3.63
C ASP A 83 7.22 18.50 -3.12
N PRO A 84 7.71 19.19 -2.07
CA PRO A 84 9.07 19.01 -1.57
C PRO A 84 9.36 17.58 -1.09
N ARG A 85 8.33 16.81 -0.73
CA ARG A 85 8.49 15.39 -0.34
C ARG A 85 9.00 14.53 -1.48
N TYR A 86 8.81 14.96 -2.72
CA TYR A 86 9.15 14.23 -3.94
C TYR A 86 10.24 14.91 -4.76
N ALA A 87 10.82 16.00 -4.27
CA ALA A 87 11.84 16.79 -4.98
C ALA A 87 13.07 15.97 -5.41
N MET A 88 13.37 14.87 -4.68
CA MET A 88 14.47 13.97 -4.99
C MET A 88 14.11 12.88 -6.02
N LEU A 89 12.86 12.83 -6.46
CA LEU A 89 12.38 11.80 -7.38
C LEU A 89 12.32 12.35 -8.80
N PRO A 90 12.72 11.55 -9.81
CA PRO A 90 12.50 11.94 -11.19
C PRO A 90 11.00 11.97 -11.50
N PRO A 91 10.56 12.81 -12.46
CA PRO A 91 9.15 12.96 -12.82
C PRO A 91 8.45 11.65 -13.18
N GLU A 92 9.19 10.71 -13.78
CA GLU A 92 8.70 9.39 -14.18
C GLU A 92 8.33 8.51 -12.99
N ALA A 93 8.91 8.76 -11.80
CA ALA A 93 8.56 8.06 -10.56
C ALA A 93 7.31 8.63 -9.87
N GLN A 94 6.71 9.67 -10.43
CA GLN A 94 5.51 10.32 -9.89
C GLN A 94 4.30 10.07 -10.80
N PRO A 95 3.48 9.05 -10.51
CA PRO A 95 2.43 8.59 -11.42
C PRO A 95 1.30 9.62 -11.52
N ARG A 96 0.68 9.71 -12.71
CA ARG A 96 -0.56 10.45 -12.94
C ARG A 96 -1.81 9.64 -12.60
N ALA A 97 -1.70 8.32 -12.58
CA ALA A 97 -2.67 7.34 -12.09
C ALA A 97 -1.96 6.00 -11.91
N GLU A 98 -2.50 5.12 -11.07
CA GLU A 98 -1.95 3.77 -10.84
C GLU A 98 -3.07 2.73 -10.83
N ALA A 99 -2.85 1.61 -11.51
CA ALA A 99 -3.49 0.32 -11.20
C ALA A 99 -2.77 -0.34 -10.01
N LEU A 100 -3.27 -1.46 -9.52
CA LEU A 100 -2.61 -2.18 -8.44
C LEU A 100 -1.27 -2.80 -8.90
N ARG A 101 -1.17 -3.23 -10.17
CA ARG A 101 0.08 -3.72 -10.77
C ARG A 101 1.20 -2.67 -10.74
N ASP A 102 0.85 -1.38 -10.93
CA ASP A 102 1.83 -0.30 -10.93
C ASP A 102 2.34 -0.06 -9.50
N VAL A 103 1.46 -0.19 -8.50
CA VAL A 103 1.83 -0.18 -7.09
C VAL A 103 2.77 -1.36 -6.78
N SER A 104 2.47 -2.57 -7.27
CA SER A 104 3.35 -3.74 -7.11
C SER A 104 4.71 -3.50 -7.74
N ALA A 105 4.76 -2.96 -8.96
CA ALA A 105 6.00 -2.69 -9.69
C ALA A 105 6.94 -1.73 -8.94
N ARG A 106 6.41 -0.70 -8.25
CA ARG A 106 7.25 0.20 -7.45
C ARG A 106 7.54 -0.31 -6.04
N LEU A 107 6.65 -1.16 -5.48
CA LEU A 107 6.79 -1.71 -4.14
C LEU A 107 7.87 -2.80 -4.10
N LEU A 108 7.85 -3.75 -5.04
CA LEU A 108 8.68 -4.95 -4.97
C LEU A 108 10.19 -4.67 -4.95
N PRO A 109 10.76 -3.72 -5.70
CA PRO A 109 12.16 -3.36 -5.51
C PRO A 109 12.47 -2.92 -4.08
N TYR A 110 11.60 -2.15 -3.44
CA TYR A 110 11.79 -1.74 -2.05
C TYR A 110 11.62 -2.90 -1.05
N TRP A 111 10.73 -3.82 -1.34
CA TRP A 111 10.59 -5.07 -0.57
C TRP A 111 11.92 -5.81 -0.53
N TYR A 112 12.51 -6.09 -1.70
CA TYR A 112 13.75 -6.86 -1.78
C TYR A 112 14.99 -6.10 -1.32
N ASP A 113 15.07 -4.79 -1.59
CA ASP A 113 16.29 -4.01 -1.32
C ASP A 113 16.35 -3.45 0.11
N ALA A 114 15.20 -3.32 0.80
CA ALA A 114 15.15 -2.67 2.10
C ALA A 114 14.44 -3.49 3.19
N ILE A 115 13.29 -4.12 2.89
CA ILE A 115 12.51 -4.84 3.90
C ILE A 115 13.09 -6.24 4.14
N VAL A 116 13.40 -6.96 3.07
CA VAL A 116 13.99 -8.32 3.16
C VAL A 116 15.31 -8.31 3.92
N PRO A 117 16.26 -7.41 3.68
CA PRO A 117 17.50 -7.36 4.49
C PRO A 117 17.24 -7.17 5.99
N ASP A 118 16.26 -6.34 6.36
CA ASP A 118 15.91 -6.14 7.77
C ASP A 118 15.25 -7.40 8.38
N LEU A 119 14.47 -8.16 7.60
CA LEU A 119 13.92 -9.45 8.01
C LEU A 119 15.03 -10.50 8.19
N LEU A 120 15.95 -10.63 7.23
CA LEU A 120 17.05 -11.57 7.27
C LEU A 120 18.05 -11.28 8.39
N ALA A 121 18.11 -10.05 8.86
CA ALA A 121 18.87 -9.68 10.06
C ALA A 121 18.23 -10.20 11.37
N GLY A 122 17.14 -10.97 11.29
CA GLY A 122 16.47 -11.60 12.43
C GLY A 122 15.49 -10.68 13.17
N GLY A 123 15.07 -9.58 12.53
CA GLY A 123 14.17 -8.60 13.14
C GLY A 123 12.70 -8.84 12.83
N CYS A 124 11.82 -8.45 13.76
CA CYS A 124 10.42 -8.22 13.44
C CYS A 124 10.29 -6.88 12.72
N VAL A 125 9.75 -6.88 11.51
CA VAL A 125 9.62 -5.68 10.67
C VAL A 125 8.17 -5.19 10.66
N LEU A 126 7.95 -3.97 11.11
CA LEU A 126 6.65 -3.30 11.00
C LEU A 126 6.59 -2.43 9.74
N VAL A 127 5.58 -2.68 8.88
CA VAL A 127 5.31 -1.89 7.68
C VAL A 127 3.99 -1.13 7.85
N VAL A 128 4.06 0.18 7.98
CA VAL A 128 2.87 1.05 8.08
C VAL A 128 2.64 1.75 6.74
N SER A 129 1.61 1.34 6.03
CA SER A 129 1.33 1.81 4.67
C SER A 129 -0.18 1.95 4.42
N HIS A 130 -0.61 1.82 3.19
CA HIS A 130 -1.98 2.07 2.71
C HIS A 130 -2.62 0.78 2.22
N GLY A 131 -3.93 0.66 2.34
CA GLY A 131 -4.65 -0.55 2.00
C GLY A 131 -4.29 -1.15 0.63
N ASN A 132 -4.18 -0.35 -0.45
CA ASN A 132 -3.77 -0.87 -1.75
C ASN A 132 -2.30 -1.30 -1.81
N THR A 133 -1.42 -0.60 -1.13
CA THR A 133 0.00 -0.95 -1.07
C THR A 133 0.19 -2.25 -0.27
N LEU A 134 -0.53 -2.39 0.85
CA LEU A 134 -0.53 -3.62 1.62
C LEU A 134 -1.20 -4.78 0.85
N ARG A 135 -2.28 -4.52 0.08
CA ARG A 135 -2.86 -5.52 -0.82
C ARG A 135 -1.87 -6.02 -1.87
N ALA A 136 -1.07 -5.12 -2.45
CA ALA A 136 -0.02 -5.48 -3.39
C ALA A 136 1.08 -6.34 -2.73
N LEU A 137 1.44 -6.03 -1.48
CA LEU A 137 2.40 -6.83 -0.72
C LEU A 137 1.85 -8.22 -0.38
N VAL A 138 0.63 -8.30 0.14
CA VAL A 138 -0.03 -9.57 0.45
C VAL A 138 -0.21 -10.42 -0.81
N LYS A 139 -0.63 -9.80 -1.94
CA LYS A 139 -0.69 -10.50 -3.23
C LYS A 139 0.65 -11.15 -3.59
N HIS A 140 1.75 -10.46 -3.35
CA HIS A 140 3.09 -11.00 -3.62
C HIS A 140 3.45 -12.14 -2.66
N LEU A 141 3.26 -11.94 -1.36
CA LEU A 141 3.59 -12.93 -0.33
C LEU A 141 2.82 -14.25 -0.53
N GLU A 142 1.52 -14.16 -0.78
CA GLU A 142 0.63 -15.31 -0.90
C GLU A 142 0.41 -15.79 -2.34
N SER A 143 1.04 -15.14 -3.32
CA SER A 143 0.83 -15.46 -4.75
C SER A 143 -0.65 -15.41 -5.19
N VAL A 144 -1.43 -14.47 -4.63
CA VAL A 144 -2.86 -14.32 -4.96
C VAL A 144 -3.03 -14.05 -6.46
N PRO A 145 -3.87 -14.80 -7.19
CA PRO A 145 -4.15 -14.57 -8.61
C PRO A 145 -4.72 -13.17 -8.89
N ASP A 146 -4.50 -12.66 -10.12
CA ASP A 146 -4.93 -11.32 -10.52
C ASP A 146 -6.45 -11.13 -10.49
N ASP A 147 -7.20 -12.17 -10.82
CA ASP A 147 -8.66 -12.20 -10.80
C ASP A 147 -9.25 -12.28 -9.38
N GLN A 148 -8.50 -12.81 -8.42
CA GLN A 148 -8.93 -12.95 -7.03
C GLN A 148 -8.59 -11.75 -6.15
N ILE A 149 -7.66 -10.89 -6.58
CA ILE A 149 -7.20 -9.76 -5.76
C ILE A 149 -8.32 -8.76 -5.44
N ALA A 150 -9.38 -8.72 -6.24
CA ALA A 150 -10.52 -7.84 -6.02
C ALA A 150 -11.24 -8.11 -4.69
N GLY A 151 -11.26 -9.36 -4.25
CA GLY A 151 -11.87 -9.80 -2.98
C GLY A 151 -10.99 -9.55 -1.74
N LEU A 152 -9.69 -9.30 -1.91
CA LEU A 152 -8.80 -9.10 -0.78
C LEU A 152 -9.03 -7.73 -0.13
N GLU A 153 -9.40 -7.72 1.14
CA GLU A 153 -9.55 -6.53 1.96
C GLU A 153 -8.53 -6.51 3.11
N ILE A 154 -7.95 -5.33 3.34
CA ILE A 154 -7.09 -5.07 4.49
C ILE A 154 -7.80 -4.04 5.37
N PRO A 155 -8.31 -4.42 6.55
CA PRO A 155 -8.94 -3.50 7.48
C PRO A 155 -8.00 -2.40 7.93
N THR A 156 -8.53 -1.18 8.06
CA THR A 156 -7.73 -0.03 8.50
C THR A 156 -7.50 -0.09 10.00
N GLY A 157 -6.25 0.08 10.43
CA GLY A 157 -5.87 0.15 11.83
C GLY A 157 -5.73 -1.20 12.53
N ILE A 158 -5.95 -2.30 11.83
CA ILE A 158 -5.78 -3.65 12.38
C ILE A 158 -4.44 -4.22 11.89
N PRO A 159 -3.50 -4.55 12.79
CA PRO A 159 -2.26 -5.19 12.39
C PRO A 159 -2.50 -6.59 11.83
N LEU A 160 -1.79 -6.91 10.74
CA LEU A 160 -1.76 -8.22 10.11
C LEU A 160 -0.34 -8.79 10.24
N LEU A 161 -0.19 -9.87 10.98
CA LEU A 161 1.07 -10.55 11.23
C LEU A 161 1.28 -11.65 10.20
N TYR A 162 2.49 -11.73 9.66
CA TYR A 162 2.99 -12.86 8.88
C TYR A 162 4.25 -13.41 9.53
N GLU A 163 4.32 -14.72 9.66
CA GLU A 163 5.55 -15.47 9.87
C GLU A 163 6.02 -15.97 8.51
N LEU A 164 7.31 -15.71 8.19
CA LEU A 164 7.87 -16.00 6.88
C LEU A 164 8.97 -17.05 7.00
N GLY A 165 8.88 -18.08 6.17
CA GLY A 165 9.93 -19.09 6.03
C GLY A 165 11.22 -18.53 5.39
N PRO A 166 12.26 -19.37 5.26
CA PRO A 166 13.54 -19.00 4.65
C PRO A 166 13.44 -18.57 3.19
N ASP A 167 12.38 -18.98 2.50
CA ASP A 167 12.05 -18.60 1.12
C ASP A 167 11.23 -17.29 1.02
N LEU A 168 11.04 -16.61 2.16
CA LEU A 168 10.23 -15.39 2.29
C LEU A 168 8.75 -15.59 1.94
N ARG A 169 8.27 -16.82 2.01
CA ARG A 169 6.85 -17.14 1.90
C ARG A 169 6.22 -17.25 3.28
N PRO A 170 4.94 -16.89 3.41
CA PRO A 170 4.20 -17.11 4.66
C PRO A 170 4.13 -18.59 5.00
N ASP A 171 4.38 -18.92 6.26
CA ASP A 171 4.16 -20.27 6.77
C ASP A 171 2.68 -20.65 6.72
N ASP A 172 1.81 -19.67 7.01
CA ASP A 172 0.35 -19.78 6.87
C ASP A 172 -0.21 -18.72 5.91
N LEU A 173 -1.01 -19.17 4.92
CA LEU A 173 -1.72 -18.25 4.04
C LEU A 173 -2.80 -17.50 4.82
N GLY A 174 -2.88 -16.20 4.56
CA GLY A 174 -3.85 -15.31 5.20
C GLY A 174 -3.28 -14.48 6.33
N GLY A 175 -2.15 -14.88 6.91
CA GLY A 175 -1.61 -14.23 8.08
C GLY A 175 -2.57 -14.20 9.28
N GLN A 176 -2.19 -13.53 10.33
CA GLN A 176 -3.00 -13.40 11.54
C GLN A 176 -3.33 -11.93 11.80
N TYR A 177 -4.62 -11.56 11.84
CA TYR A 177 -5.04 -10.28 12.37
C TYR A 177 -4.90 -10.26 13.89
N LEU A 178 -4.29 -9.20 14.45
CA LEU A 178 -4.08 -9.08 15.89
C LEU A 178 -5.30 -8.49 16.62
N ASP A 179 -6.46 -8.49 15.99
CA ASP A 179 -7.75 -8.19 16.59
C ASP A 179 -8.62 -9.46 16.53
N PRO A 180 -9.05 -10.03 17.70
CA PRO A 180 -9.80 -11.27 17.74
C PRO A 180 -11.20 -11.18 17.10
N HIS A 181 -11.70 -9.96 16.86
CA HIS A 181 -13.00 -9.73 16.21
C HIS A 181 -12.90 -9.61 14.69
N VAL A 182 -11.68 -9.61 14.14
CA VAL A 182 -11.43 -9.49 12.70
C VAL A 182 -10.96 -10.82 12.15
N THR A 183 -11.81 -11.44 11.35
CA THR A 183 -11.43 -12.59 10.53
C THR A 183 -11.24 -12.17 9.09
N ARG A 184 -10.27 -12.77 8.39
CA ARG A 184 -10.09 -12.56 6.96
C ARG A 184 -11.33 -13.08 6.22
N ARG A 185 -12.03 -12.20 5.53
CA ARG A 185 -13.05 -12.62 4.56
C ARG A 185 -12.34 -12.97 3.26
N VAL A 186 -12.22 -14.25 2.97
CA VAL A 186 -11.92 -14.76 1.64
C VAL A 186 -13.29 -14.96 0.99
N SER A 187 -13.68 -14.09 0.07
CA SER A 187 -14.89 -14.22 -0.75
C SER A 187 -14.50 -14.64 -2.16
#